data_8e6a3c8082f3e0b2ddea3a360957c532
#
_entry.id   8e6a3c8082f3e0b2ddea3a360957c532
#
_cell.length_a   1.000
_cell.length_b   1.000
_cell.length_c   1.000
_cell.angle_alpha   90.00
_cell.angle_beta   90.00
_cell.angle_gamma   90.00
#
_symmetry.space_group_name_H-M   'P 1'
#
loop_
_entity.id
_entity.type
_entity.pdbx_description
1 polymer ?
#
loop_
_entity_poly.entity_id
_entity_poly.type
_entity_poly.pdbx_seq_one_letter_code
_entity_poly.pdbx_strand_id
1 'polypeptide(L)'
;MNVLNSPDPDFMQEEEITLFSDSVGRWIDEHAPLEKVQQWIADSSVPRSLWNAAGEAGLLGVSIPEPDGGMGGDYRHEVVLMRQLGWKGADHFGLSLHNAIVAPYIWHYGTDEQKQRWLPRLASGELVGAIAMTEPGAGSDLQGIKTTAVKGGNGYVVNGSKTFITNGQLANFIIVVAKTDPAEGARGTSLIVVETDGAEGFERGRNLHKIGMEANDTSELFFNDVQVPADNIIGGVEGQGFVQLMQQLPQERLNIAVQGVAAAERGLEHTLAYVKERKAFGKRVLDFQNTQFKLAEVKTKLTVAKVFVDHCISLHLQGKLDAATASMAKYWVTDIQGETLDEMLQLHGGYGYMTEYPIAQLYKDARVQRIYGGTNEIMKLLIARTL
;
A
#
# COMPACT_ATOMS: atom_id res chain seq x y z
N MET A 1 -12.96 -9.16 13.37
CA MET A 1 -11.89 -8.23 13.80
C MET A 1 -12.43 -7.35 14.92
N ASN A 2 -12.20 -7.64 16.18
CA ASN A 2 -12.62 -6.73 17.28
C ASN A 2 -11.84 -6.98 18.58
N VAL A 3 -10.53 -7.20 18.46
CA VAL A 3 -9.64 -7.39 19.62
C VAL A 3 -9.61 -6.14 20.51
N LEU A 4 -9.86 -4.98 19.94
CA LEU A 4 -9.91 -3.70 20.65
C LEU A 4 -11.23 -3.48 21.40
N ASN A 5 -12.31 -4.20 21.06
CA ASN A 5 -13.67 -3.94 21.52
C ASN A 5 -14.14 -2.50 21.22
N SER A 6 -13.62 -1.91 20.14
CA SER A 6 -14.04 -0.61 19.62
C SER A 6 -14.92 -0.87 18.40
N PRO A 7 -16.18 -0.43 18.40
CA PRO A 7 -17.06 -0.63 17.25
C PRO A 7 -16.50 0.12 16.02
N ASP A 8 -16.79 -0.41 14.84
CA ASP A 8 -16.56 0.35 13.62
C ASP A 8 -17.58 1.51 13.54
N PRO A 9 -17.26 2.62 12.85
CA PRO A 9 -18.20 3.70 12.63
C PRO A 9 -19.38 3.23 11.76
N ASP A 10 -20.55 3.88 11.89
CA ASP A 10 -21.80 3.47 11.24
C ASP A 10 -21.64 3.26 9.73
N PHE A 11 -20.87 4.14 9.05
CA PHE A 11 -20.64 4.03 7.61
C PHE A 11 -19.86 2.77 7.18
N MET A 12 -19.18 2.09 8.12
CA MET A 12 -18.50 0.80 7.91
C MET A 12 -19.35 -0.39 8.36
N GLN A 13 -20.54 -0.14 8.98
CA GLN A 13 -21.43 -1.19 9.47
C GLN A 13 -22.63 -1.43 8.53
N GLU A 14 -22.72 -0.70 7.42
CA GLU A 14 -23.74 -0.93 6.39
C GLU A 14 -23.70 -2.39 5.90
N GLU A 15 -24.87 -2.95 5.62
CA GLU A 15 -25.02 -4.37 5.25
C GLU A 15 -24.14 -4.75 4.06
N GLU A 16 -24.09 -3.90 3.02
CA GLU A 16 -23.24 -4.08 1.84
C GLU A 16 -21.76 -4.23 2.21
N ILE A 17 -21.24 -3.32 3.04
CA ILE A 17 -19.83 -3.32 3.47
C ILE A 17 -19.50 -4.55 4.32
N THR A 18 -20.44 -4.97 5.18
CA THR A 18 -20.30 -6.15 6.02
C THR A 18 -20.26 -7.43 5.17
N LEU A 19 -21.18 -7.57 4.21
CA LEU A 19 -21.23 -8.71 3.28
C LEU A 19 -19.97 -8.78 2.40
N PHE A 20 -19.52 -7.62 1.93
CA PHE A 20 -18.26 -7.53 1.16
C PHE A 20 -17.07 -7.96 2.02
N SER A 21 -16.99 -7.50 3.28
CA SER A 21 -15.93 -7.90 4.22
C SER A 21 -15.88 -9.40 4.44
N ASP A 22 -17.04 -10.05 4.61
CA ASP A 22 -17.14 -11.51 4.77
C ASP A 22 -16.72 -12.26 3.49
N SER A 23 -17.07 -11.71 2.34
CA SER A 23 -16.68 -12.28 1.04
C SER A 23 -15.17 -12.21 0.82
N VAL A 24 -14.56 -11.04 1.06
CA VAL A 24 -13.10 -10.85 1.00
C VAL A 24 -12.38 -11.78 1.97
N GLY A 25 -12.89 -11.89 3.20
CA GLY A 25 -12.31 -12.77 4.21
C GLY A 25 -12.27 -14.25 3.76
N ARG A 26 -13.38 -14.75 3.19
CA ARG A 26 -13.44 -16.12 2.64
C ARG A 26 -12.50 -16.30 1.45
N TRP A 27 -12.46 -15.33 0.54
CA TRP A 27 -11.56 -15.39 -0.61
C TRP A 27 -10.08 -15.47 -0.18
N ILE A 28 -9.69 -14.67 0.82
CA ILE A 28 -8.31 -14.72 1.35
C ILE A 28 -8.02 -16.08 2.00
N ASP A 29 -8.95 -16.63 2.79
CA ASP A 29 -8.79 -17.97 3.40
C ASP A 29 -8.57 -19.07 2.36
N GLU A 30 -9.20 -18.96 1.19
CA GLU A 30 -9.08 -19.93 0.09
C GLU A 30 -7.80 -19.73 -0.74
N HIS A 31 -7.49 -18.48 -1.11
CA HIS A 31 -6.45 -18.18 -2.09
C HIS A 31 -5.11 -17.83 -1.47
N ALA A 32 -5.11 -17.27 -0.26
CA ALA A 32 -3.93 -16.81 0.47
C ALA A 32 -3.87 -17.36 1.92
N PRO A 33 -4.11 -18.68 2.15
CA PRO A 33 -3.90 -19.25 3.48
C PRO A 33 -2.45 -19.11 3.91
N LEU A 34 -2.20 -19.18 5.22
CA LEU A 34 -0.90 -18.89 5.81
C LEU A 34 0.25 -19.69 5.18
N GLU A 35 0.02 -20.97 4.85
CA GLU A 35 1.03 -21.82 4.21
C GLU A 35 1.44 -21.30 2.83
N LYS A 36 0.48 -20.80 2.04
CA LYS A 36 0.81 -20.17 0.74
C LYS A 36 1.56 -18.87 0.93
N VAL A 37 1.17 -18.05 1.90
CA VAL A 37 1.88 -16.79 2.20
C VAL A 37 3.33 -17.08 2.62
N GLN A 38 3.55 -18.10 3.45
CA GLN A 38 4.91 -18.53 3.82
C GLN A 38 5.72 -19.02 2.61
N GLN A 39 5.08 -19.73 1.69
CA GLN A 39 5.74 -20.12 0.44
C GLN A 39 6.10 -18.89 -0.41
N TRP A 40 5.21 -17.90 -0.56
CA TRP A 40 5.50 -16.67 -1.28
C TRP A 40 6.65 -15.86 -0.64
N ILE A 41 6.73 -15.87 0.69
CA ILE A 41 7.85 -15.26 1.43
C ILE A 41 9.17 -15.96 1.05
N ALA A 42 9.19 -17.30 1.02
CA ALA A 42 10.35 -18.06 0.62
C ALA A 42 10.74 -17.82 -0.86
N ASP A 43 9.75 -17.69 -1.73
CA ASP A 43 9.93 -17.44 -3.16
C ASP A 43 10.21 -15.94 -3.48
N SER A 44 10.07 -15.06 -2.49
CA SER A 44 10.17 -13.60 -2.63
C SER A 44 9.24 -13.03 -3.71
N SER A 45 8.10 -13.65 -3.94
CA SER A 45 7.15 -13.29 -5.00
C SER A 45 5.77 -13.87 -4.75
N VAL A 46 4.75 -13.11 -5.11
CA VAL A 46 3.35 -13.55 -5.20
C VAL A 46 3.10 -14.08 -6.61
N PRO A 47 2.41 -15.22 -6.81
CA PRO A 47 2.17 -15.76 -8.14
C PRO A 47 1.24 -14.87 -8.99
N ARG A 48 1.55 -14.74 -10.28
CA ARG A 48 0.75 -13.95 -11.24
C ARG A 48 -0.72 -14.42 -11.29
N SER A 49 -0.97 -15.72 -11.09
CA SER A 49 -2.32 -16.31 -11.07
C SER A 49 -3.22 -15.75 -9.96
N LEU A 50 -2.64 -15.26 -8.86
CA LEU A 50 -3.42 -14.63 -7.78
C LEU A 50 -4.08 -13.32 -8.23
N TRP A 51 -3.41 -12.56 -9.11
CA TRP A 51 -3.95 -11.34 -9.70
C TRP A 51 -5.16 -11.62 -10.57
N ASN A 52 -5.09 -12.67 -11.41
CA ASN A 52 -6.22 -13.10 -12.22
C ASN A 52 -7.41 -13.54 -11.34
N ALA A 53 -7.14 -14.38 -10.32
CA ALA A 53 -8.17 -14.82 -9.39
C ALA A 53 -8.81 -13.65 -8.61
N ALA A 54 -8.02 -12.63 -8.26
CA ALA A 54 -8.55 -11.42 -7.61
C ALA A 54 -9.43 -10.60 -8.57
N GLY A 55 -9.05 -10.49 -9.84
CA GLY A 55 -9.87 -9.85 -10.88
C GLY A 55 -11.18 -10.59 -11.12
N GLU A 56 -11.13 -11.92 -11.29
CA GLU A 56 -12.32 -12.79 -11.45
C GLU A 56 -13.28 -12.68 -10.27
N ALA A 57 -12.76 -12.48 -9.06
CA ALA A 57 -13.54 -12.31 -7.85
C ALA A 57 -14.06 -10.86 -7.64
N GLY A 58 -13.74 -9.93 -8.53
CA GLY A 58 -14.10 -8.52 -8.41
C GLY A 58 -13.41 -7.79 -7.26
N LEU A 59 -12.21 -8.22 -6.89
CA LEU A 59 -11.41 -7.58 -5.82
C LEU A 59 -10.44 -6.52 -6.36
N LEU A 60 -10.32 -6.40 -7.68
CA LEU A 60 -9.54 -5.34 -8.33
C LEU A 60 -10.49 -4.25 -8.86
N GLY A 61 -10.08 -2.98 -8.72
CA GLY A 61 -10.88 -1.84 -9.14
C GLY A 61 -12.19 -1.66 -8.34
N VAL A 62 -12.20 -2.06 -7.07
CA VAL A 62 -13.44 -2.07 -6.24
C VAL A 62 -14.04 -0.69 -6.06
N SER A 63 -13.23 0.37 -6.03
CA SER A 63 -13.68 1.77 -5.88
C SER A 63 -13.83 2.51 -7.21
N ILE A 64 -13.57 1.85 -8.33
CA ILE A 64 -13.72 2.44 -9.67
C ILE A 64 -15.18 2.26 -10.14
N PRO A 65 -15.83 3.28 -10.70
CA PRO A 65 -17.20 3.18 -11.19
C PRO A 65 -17.39 2.11 -12.27
N GLU A 66 -18.56 1.46 -12.30
CA GLU A 66 -18.89 0.44 -13.31
C GLU A 66 -18.77 0.96 -14.76
N PRO A 67 -19.19 2.19 -15.12
CA PRO A 67 -18.99 2.71 -16.48
C PRO A 67 -17.53 2.81 -16.91
N ASP A 68 -16.61 2.93 -15.95
CA ASP A 68 -15.15 2.95 -16.17
C ASP A 68 -14.53 1.54 -16.08
N GLY A 69 -15.35 0.49 -15.94
CA GLY A 69 -14.92 -0.91 -15.91
C GLY A 69 -14.52 -1.42 -14.53
N GLY A 70 -14.82 -0.69 -13.46
CA GLY A 70 -14.62 -1.13 -12.08
C GLY A 70 -15.86 -1.81 -11.49
N MET A 71 -15.85 -1.96 -10.15
CA MET A 71 -16.90 -2.68 -9.43
C MET A 71 -17.97 -1.77 -8.82
N GLY A 72 -17.86 -0.44 -8.97
CA GLY A 72 -18.87 0.53 -8.57
C GLY A 72 -18.95 0.82 -7.06
N GLY A 73 -18.04 0.28 -6.27
CA GLY A 73 -17.92 0.59 -4.84
C GLY A 73 -17.30 1.97 -4.58
N ASP A 74 -16.92 2.21 -3.36
CA ASP A 74 -16.22 3.42 -2.94
C ASP A 74 -14.99 3.11 -2.07
N TYR A 75 -14.38 4.13 -1.48
CA TYR A 75 -13.18 3.96 -0.66
C TYR A 75 -13.38 3.04 0.55
N ARG A 76 -14.61 2.81 1.03
CA ARG A 76 -14.92 1.85 2.12
C ARG A 76 -14.54 0.42 1.70
N HIS A 77 -14.73 0.06 0.44
CA HIS A 77 -14.36 -1.24 -0.11
C HIS A 77 -12.84 -1.43 -0.13
N GLU A 78 -12.07 -0.38 -0.47
CA GLU A 78 -10.61 -0.41 -0.35
C GLU A 78 -10.16 -0.57 1.12
N VAL A 79 -10.82 0.12 2.05
CA VAL A 79 -10.56 -0.04 3.50
C VAL A 79 -10.81 -1.47 3.95
N VAL A 80 -11.90 -2.10 3.50
CA VAL A 80 -12.21 -3.51 3.80
C VAL A 80 -11.11 -4.43 3.28
N LEU A 81 -10.69 -4.27 2.01
CA LEU A 81 -9.60 -5.06 1.44
C LEU A 81 -8.31 -4.93 2.26
N MET A 82 -7.89 -3.70 2.55
CA MET A 82 -6.67 -3.46 3.33
C MET A 82 -6.75 -4.05 4.74
N ARG A 83 -7.90 -3.91 5.41
CA ARG A 83 -8.13 -4.46 6.75
C ARG A 83 -8.10 -5.99 6.73
N GLN A 84 -8.76 -6.63 5.75
CA GLN A 84 -8.81 -8.08 5.63
C GLN A 84 -7.43 -8.67 5.27
N LEU A 85 -6.70 -8.06 4.34
CA LEU A 85 -5.34 -8.49 4.00
C LEU A 85 -4.41 -8.41 5.22
N GLY A 86 -4.40 -7.28 5.94
CA GLY A 86 -3.59 -7.11 7.14
C GLY A 86 -3.98 -8.07 8.27
N TRP A 87 -5.28 -8.24 8.53
CA TRP A 87 -5.80 -9.14 9.56
C TRP A 87 -5.50 -10.61 9.28
N LYS A 88 -5.61 -11.04 8.01
CA LYS A 88 -5.32 -12.42 7.58
C LYS A 88 -3.82 -12.68 7.36
N GLY A 89 -2.99 -11.61 7.28
CA GLY A 89 -1.56 -11.68 7.01
C GLY A 89 -1.23 -11.98 5.56
N ALA A 90 -2.08 -11.53 4.66
CA ALA A 90 -1.91 -11.61 3.22
C ALA A 90 -1.51 -10.26 2.59
N ASP A 91 -1.05 -9.31 3.39
CA ASP A 91 -0.64 -7.95 3.01
C ASP A 91 0.65 -7.90 2.16
N HIS A 92 1.36 -9.02 2.06
CA HIS A 92 2.41 -9.23 1.05
C HIS A 92 1.88 -9.20 -0.40
N PHE A 93 0.59 -9.44 -0.60
CA PHE A 93 -0.06 -9.26 -1.90
C PHE A 93 -0.21 -7.78 -2.21
N GLY A 94 0.51 -7.28 -3.21
CA GLY A 94 0.59 -5.85 -3.55
C GLY A 94 -0.70 -5.25 -4.12
N LEU A 95 -1.86 -5.84 -3.83
CA LEU A 95 -3.19 -5.45 -4.28
C LEU A 95 -3.54 -4.01 -3.88
N SER A 96 -3.23 -3.62 -2.64
CA SER A 96 -3.55 -2.28 -2.14
C SER A 96 -2.85 -1.17 -2.93
N LEU A 97 -1.61 -1.39 -3.41
CA LEU A 97 -0.92 -0.44 -4.28
C LEU A 97 -1.59 -0.36 -5.65
N HIS A 98 -1.96 -1.49 -6.22
CA HIS A 98 -2.63 -1.56 -7.51
C HIS A 98 -4.00 -0.85 -7.47
N ASN A 99 -4.84 -1.20 -6.51
CA ASN A 99 -6.21 -0.70 -6.39
C ASN A 99 -6.29 0.75 -5.90
N ALA A 100 -5.67 1.00 -4.74
CA ALA A 100 -5.92 2.23 -3.98
C ALA A 100 -4.84 3.31 -4.24
N ILE A 101 -3.82 3.01 -5.09
CA ILE A 101 -2.81 3.97 -5.52
C ILE A 101 -2.81 4.09 -7.05
N VAL A 102 -2.49 3.01 -7.79
CA VAL A 102 -2.27 3.08 -9.25
C VAL A 102 -3.56 3.38 -10.02
N ALA A 103 -4.62 2.61 -9.80
CA ALA A 103 -5.89 2.80 -10.51
C ALA A 103 -6.50 4.20 -10.31
N PRO A 104 -6.46 4.81 -9.10
CA PRO A 104 -6.94 6.17 -8.88
C PRO A 104 -6.23 7.25 -9.71
N TYR A 105 -4.95 7.10 -10.05
CA TYR A 105 -4.29 8.06 -10.95
C TYR A 105 -4.94 8.09 -12.34
N ILE A 106 -5.31 6.92 -12.86
CA ILE A 106 -5.98 6.84 -14.16
C ILE A 106 -7.41 7.35 -14.04
N TRP A 107 -8.12 6.98 -12.98
CA TRP A 107 -9.52 7.39 -12.78
C TRP A 107 -9.66 8.90 -12.59
N HIS A 108 -8.82 9.51 -11.74
CA HIS A 108 -8.94 10.94 -11.42
C HIS A 108 -8.36 11.85 -12.50
N TYR A 109 -7.28 11.42 -13.17
CA TYR A 109 -6.51 12.32 -14.04
C TYR A 109 -6.43 11.87 -15.50
N GLY A 110 -6.80 10.63 -15.81
CA GLY A 110 -6.82 10.11 -17.18
C GLY A 110 -7.91 10.76 -18.04
N THR A 111 -7.66 10.84 -19.34
CA THR A 111 -8.72 11.16 -20.32
C THR A 111 -9.73 10.00 -20.41
N ASP A 112 -10.90 10.25 -20.98
CA ASP A 112 -11.92 9.20 -21.14
C ASP A 112 -11.40 7.99 -21.93
N GLU A 113 -10.56 8.25 -22.96
CA GLU A 113 -9.91 7.19 -23.75
C GLU A 113 -8.91 6.39 -22.91
N GLN A 114 -8.14 7.06 -22.03
CA GLN A 114 -7.21 6.41 -21.13
C GLN A 114 -7.94 5.56 -20.09
N LYS A 115 -9.03 6.06 -19.50
CA LYS A 115 -9.87 5.30 -18.58
C LYS A 115 -10.42 4.05 -19.26
N GLN A 116 -11.04 4.18 -20.41
CA GLN A 116 -11.60 3.06 -21.19
C GLN A 116 -10.53 2.03 -21.59
N ARG A 117 -9.32 2.48 -21.91
CA ARG A 117 -8.21 1.61 -22.31
C ARG A 117 -7.64 0.81 -21.14
N TRP A 118 -7.49 1.39 -19.96
CA TRP A 118 -6.69 0.79 -18.89
C TRP A 118 -7.50 0.30 -17.69
N LEU A 119 -8.55 1.02 -17.25
CA LEU A 119 -9.25 0.65 -16.02
C LEU A 119 -9.91 -0.74 -16.07
N PRO A 120 -10.60 -1.15 -17.17
CA PRO A 120 -11.15 -2.51 -17.25
C PRO A 120 -10.06 -3.59 -17.18
N ARG A 121 -8.90 -3.35 -17.79
CA ARG A 121 -7.77 -4.28 -17.80
C ARG A 121 -7.06 -4.35 -16.45
N LEU A 122 -7.03 -3.24 -15.70
CA LEU A 122 -6.58 -3.22 -14.30
C LEU A 122 -7.57 -3.98 -13.41
N ALA A 123 -8.88 -3.76 -13.57
CA ALA A 123 -9.92 -4.43 -12.80
C ALA A 123 -10.01 -5.94 -13.06
N SER A 124 -9.72 -6.40 -14.27
CA SER A 124 -9.66 -7.83 -14.60
C SER A 124 -8.39 -8.53 -14.13
N GLY A 125 -7.36 -7.77 -13.72
CA GLY A 125 -6.04 -8.29 -13.42
C GLY A 125 -5.20 -8.66 -14.66
N GLU A 126 -5.64 -8.33 -15.88
CA GLU A 126 -4.82 -8.41 -17.08
C GLU A 126 -3.59 -7.49 -16.97
N LEU A 127 -3.80 -6.29 -16.45
CA LEU A 127 -2.73 -5.38 -16.08
C LEU A 127 -2.46 -5.45 -14.58
N VAL A 128 -1.19 -5.56 -14.21
CA VAL A 128 -0.72 -5.37 -12.84
C VAL A 128 -0.02 -4.03 -12.76
N GLY A 129 -0.51 -3.18 -11.86
CA GLY A 129 -0.06 -1.80 -11.75
C GLY A 129 1.12 -1.61 -10.82
N ALA A 130 2.04 -0.73 -11.21
CA ALA A 130 3.07 -0.15 -10.36
C ALA A 130 3.18 1.35 -10.59
N ILE A 131 3.75 2.07 -9.61
CA ILE A 131 4.13 3.47 -9.77
C ILE A 131 5.63 3.65 -9.47
N ALA A 132 6.35 4.20 -10.42
CA ALA A 132 7.80 4.35 -10.39
C ALA A 132 8.18 5.82 -10.13
N MET A 133 8.31 6.17 -8.84
CA MET A 133 8.69 7.53 -8.40
C MET A 133 10.18 7.59 -8.06
N THR A 134 10.61 6.76 -7.11
CA THR A 134 11.94 6.80 -6.47
C THR A 134 13.06 6.42 -7.43
N GLU A 135 14.16 7.15 -7.35
CA GLU A 135 15.41 6.89 -8.08
C GLU A 135 16.56 6.64 -7.11
N PRO A 136 17.68 6.05 -7.55
CA PRO A 136 18.85 5.90 -6.68
C PRO A 136 19.36 7.19 -6.05
N GLY A 137 19.12 8.32 -6.69
CA GLY A 137 19.53 9.65 -6.22
C GLY A 137 18.40 10.54 -5.69
N ALA A 138 17.13 10.10 -5.73
CA ALA A 138 15.97 10.92 -5.36
C ALA A 138 14.86 10.07 -4.74
N GLY A 139 14.63 10.24 -3.44
CA GLY A 139 13.53 9.60 -2.70
C GLY A 139 12.59 10.64 -2.11
N SER A 140 12.89 11.17 -0.91
CA SER A 140 12.09 12.21 -0.26
C SER A 140 12.01 13.51 -1.06
N ASP A 141 13.07 13.85 -1.79
CA ASP A 141 13.10 14.96 -2.75
C ASP A 141 12.71 14.48 -4.15
N LEU A 142 11.41 14.39 -4.42
CA LEU A 142 10.88 14.01 -5.73
C LEU A 142 11.18 15.04 -6.84
N GLN A 143 11.53 16.28 -6.49
CA GLN A 143 11.91 17.28 -7.50
C GLN A 143 13.28 16.97 -8.11
N GLY A 144 14.13 16.24 -7.36
CA GLY A 144 15.46 15.84 -7.77
C GLY A 144 15.53 14.64 -8.73
N ILE A 145 14.40 14.09 -9.20
CA ILE A 145 14.40 12.99 -10.17
C ILE A 145 15.08 13.40 -11.48
N LYS A 146 15.71 12.42 -12.12
CA LYS A 146 16.48 12.59 -13.37
C LYS A 146 15.92 11.83 -14.55
N THR A 147 15.02 10.86 -14.32
CA THR A 147 14.31 10.15 -15.40
C THR A 147 13.61 11.17 -16.29
N THR A 148 13.82 11.06 -17.60
CA THR A 148 13.24 11.94 -18.62
C THR A 148 12.24 11.19 -19.49
N ALA A 149 11.27 11.92 -20.03
CA ALA A 149 10.37 11.49 -21.09
C ALA A 149 10.33 12.59 -22.15
N VAL A 150 11.28 12.57 -23.07
CA VAL A 150 11.46 13.61 -24.07
C VAL A 150 10.71 13.28 -25.34
N LYS A 151 10.06 14.28 -25.97
CA LYS A 151 9.40 14.06 -27.26
C LYS A 151 10.36 13.51 -28.30
N GLY A 152 9.94 12.43 -28.98
CA GLY A 152 10.73 11.78 -30.02
C GLY A 152 9.83 10.88 -30.88
N GLY A 153 9.99 10.95 -32.19
CA GLY A 153 9.12 10.21 -33.11
C GLY A 153 7.65 10.61 -32.96
N ASN A 154 6.77 9.62 -32.80
CA ASN A 154 5.32 9.82 -32.61
C ASN A 154 4.89 9.84 -31.12
N GLY A 155 5.83 10.01 -30.19
CA GLY A 155 5.53 9.96 -28.75
C GLY A 155 6.66 10.49 -27.89
N TYR A 156 7.04 9.71 -26.89
CA TYR A 156 8.10 10.05 -25.96
C TYR A 156 9.16 8.96 -25.92
N VAL A 157 10.40 9.37 -25.65
CA VAL A 157 11.53 8.50 -25.36
C VAL A 157 11.83 8.59 -23.87
N VAL A 158 11.62 7.48 -23.15
CA VAL A 158 11.85 7.43 -21.69
C VAL A 158 13.23 6.91 -21.42
N ASN A 159 13.99 7.67 -20.62
CA ASN A 159 15.34 7.33 -20.18
C ASN A 159 15.50 7.54 -18.67
N GLY A 160 16.08 6.56 -17.97
CA GLY A 160 16.37 6.68 -16.56
C GLY A 160 16.34 5.34 -15.82
N SER A 161 16.45 5.43 -14.49
CA SER A 161 16.37 4.27 -13.61
C SER A 161 15.55 4.57 -12.39
N LYS A 162 14.77 3.60 -11.96
CA LYS A 162 13.93 3.66 -10.78
C LYS A 162 14.30 2.55 -9.81
N THR A 163 14.11 2.79 -8.51
CA THR A 163 14.42 1.81 -7.47
C THR A 163 13.34 1.74 -6.41
N PHE A 164 13.27 0.63 -5.70
CA PHE A 164 12.25 0.33 -4.68
C PHE A 164 10.82 0.33 -5.24
N ILE A 165 10.64 -0.18 -6.45
CA ILE A 165 9.33 -0.18 -7.11
C ILE A 165 8.58 -1.46 -6.75
N THR A 166 7.52 -1.31 -5.97
CA THR A 166 6.59 -2.38 -5.59
C THR A 166 5.85 -2.90 -6.83
N ASN A 167 5.64 -4.20 -6.90
CA ASN A 167 5.12 -4.94 -8.05
C ASN A 167 6.03 -4.87 -9.30
N GLY A 168 7.26 -4.36 -9.19
CA GLY A 168 8.11 -4.08 -10.35
C GLY A 168 8.50 -5.32 -11.17
N GLN A 169 8.53 -6.52 -10.57
CA GLN A 169 8.75 -7.78 -11.30
C GLN A 169 7.50 -8.22 -12.06
N LEU A 170 6.32 -8.03 -11.47
CA LEU A 170 5.04 -8.52 -12.00
C LEU A 170 4.31 -7.49 -12.86
N ALA A 171 4.54 -6.19 -12.63
CA ALA A 171 3.82 -5.13 -13.30
C ALA A 171 4.10 -5.11 -14.80
N ASN A 172 3.01 -5.10 -15.58
CA ASN A 172 3.03 -4.81 -17.01
C ASN A 172 2.39 -3.45 -17.34
N PHE A 173 2.01 -2.69 -16.30
CA PHE A 173 1.50 -1.33 -16.35
C PHE A 173 2.21 -0.48 -15.31
N ILE A 174 3.07 0.45 -15.73
CA ILE A 174 3.88 1.26 -14.83
C ILE A 174 3.64 2.74 -15.06
N ILE A 175 3.14 3.45 -14.04
CA ILE A 175 3.13 4.91 -14.04
C ILE A 175 4.54 5.39 -13.70
N VAL A 176 5.22 5.99 -14.65
CA VAL A 176 6.59 6.52 -14.48
C VAL A 176 6.53 8.03 -14.24
N VAL A 177 7.11 8.47 -13.12
CA VAL A 177 7.31 9.89 -12.84
C VAL A 177 8.57 10.34 -13.57
N ALA A 178 8.43 11.20 -14.58
CA ALA A 178 9.52 11.62 -15.46
C ALA A 178 9.51 13.12 -15.74
N LYS A 179 10.65 13.68 -16.12
CA LYS A 179 10.77 15.06 -16.61
C LYS A 179 10.48 15.09 -18.10
N THR A 180 9.39 15.75 -18.48
CA THR A 180 9.12 16.12 -19.89
C THR A 180 9.81 17.43 -20.25
N ASP A 181 10.01 18.30 -19.26
CA ASP A 181 10.86 19.51 -19.37
C ASP A 181 11.76 19.63 -18.14
N PRO A 182 13.04 19.19 -18.24
CA PRO A 182 14.00 19.30 -17.12
C PRO A 182 14.28 20.73 -16.64
N ALA A 183 14.08 21.74 -17.48
CA ALA A 183 14.36 23.12 -17.15
C ALA A 183 13.29 23.74 -16.21
N GLU A 184 12.06 23.20 -16.24
CA GLU A 184 10.91 23.71 -15.49
C GLU A 184 10.77 23.15 -14.06
N GLY A 185 11.77 22.42 -13.56
CA GLY A 185 11.76 21.90 -12.18
C GLY A 185 10.55 21.00 -11.90
N ALA A 186 9.76 21.32 -10.88
CA ALA A 186 8.54 20.56 -10.54
C ALA A 186 7.48 20.64 -11.65
N ARG A 187 7.34 21.79 -12.31
CA ARG A 187 6.39 22.01 -13.40
C ARG A 187 6.74 21.25 -14.68
N GLY A 188 7.98 20.82 -14.82
CA GLY A 188 8.39 19.96 -15.92
C GLY A 188 8.19 18.47 -15.68
N THR A 189 7.52 18.07 -14.58
CA THR A 189 7.29 16.68 -14.23
C THR A 189 5.94 16.21 -14.79
N SER A 190 5.93 15.06 -15.45
CA SER A 190 4.73 14.40 -15.96
C SER A 190 4.62 12.97 -15.43
N LEU A 191 3.42 12.42 -15.44
CA LEU A 191 3.17 11.01 -15.23
C LEU A 191 2.95 10.36 -16.60
N ILE A 192 3.76 9.37 -16.94
CA ILE A 192 3.66 8.66 -18.20
C ILE A 192 3.48 7.17 -17.97
N VAL A 193 2.52 6.55 -18.66
CA VAL A 193 2.30 5.11 -18.57
C VAL A 193 3.23 4.38 -19.52
N VAL A 194 3.97 3.41 -18.99
CA VAL A 194 4.73 2.44 -19.78
C VAL A 194 4.05 1.08 -19.63
N GLU A 195 3.45 0.58 -20.72
CA GLU A 195 3.05 -0.82 -20.83
C GLU A 195 4.31 -1.61 -21.19
N THR A 196 4.71 -2.56 -20.33
CA THR A 196 6.05 -3.14 -20.41
C THR A 196 6.15 -4.37 -21.29
N ASP A 197 5.02 -4.95 -21.66
CA ASP A 197 4.99 -6.14 -22.52
C ASP A 197 5.46 -5.78 -23.94
N GLY A 198 6.64 -6.29 -24.31
CA GLY A 198 7.26 -5.98 -25.62
C GLY A 198 7.91 -4.60 -25.71
N ALA A 199 8.03 -3.84 -24.62
CA ALA A 199 8.68 -2.53 -24.63
C ALA A 199 10.20 -2.68 -24.78
N GLU A 200 10.71 -2.39 -25.98
CA GLU A 200 12.17 -2.40 -26.24
C GLU A 200 12.85 -1.35 -25.36
N GLY A 201 14.01 -1.71 -24.79
CA GLY A 201 14.79 -0.85 -23.91
C GLY A 201 14.31 -0.82 -22.46
N PHE A 202 13.16 -1.45 -22.11
CA PHE A 202 12.75 -1.64 -20.74
C PHE A 202 13.36 -2.90 -20.16
N GLU A 203 13.97 -2.78 -18.98
CA GLU A 203 14.56 -3.91 -18.28
C GLU A 203 14.17 -3.90 -16.79
N ARG A 204 13.72 -5.06 -16.28
CA ARG A 204 13.57 -5.31 -14.86
C ARG A 204 14.92 -5.71 -14.29
N GLY A 205 15.40 -4.95 -13.32
CA GLY A 205 16.57 -5.29 -12.55
C GLY A 205 16.26 -6.31 -11.46
N ARG A 206 17.02 -6.26 -10.39
CA ARG A 206 16.90 -7.20 -9.29
C ARG A 206 15.57 -7.03 -8.55
N ASN A 207 14.97 -8.16 -8.14
CA ASN A 207 14.06 -8.16 -7.00
C ASN A 207 14.90 -7.97 -5.73
N LEU A 208 14.67 -6.88 -5.00
CA LEU A 208 15.53 -6.46 -3.89
C LEU A 208 15.22 -7.26 -2.62
N HIS A 209 16.24 -7.76 -1.95
CA HIS A 209 16.09 -8.40 -0.65
C HIS A 209 15.78 -7.37 0.44
N LYS A 210 14.77 -7.64 1.25
CA LYS A 210 14.25 -6.73 2.27
C LYS A 210 14.27 -7.37 3.65
N ILE A 211 14.17 -6.53 4.69
CA ILE A 211 14.05 -6.99 6.08
C ILE A 211 12.70 -7.69 6.31
N GLY A 212 11.64 -7.20 5.68
CA GLY A 212 10.27 -7.70 5.75
C GLY A 212 9.55 -7.48 4.42
N MET A 213 8.24 -7.79 4.36
CA MET A 213 7.44 -7.74 3.15
C MET A 213 8.09 -8.49 1.98
N GLU A 214 8.72 -9.65 2.28
CA GLU A 214 9.61 -10.34 1.36
C GLU A 214 8.89 -10.77 0.08
N ALA A 215 7.64 -11.25 0.18
CA ALA A 215 6.86 -11.70 -0.98
C ALA A 215 6.26 -10.57 -1.81
N ASN A 216 6.21 -9.34 -1.28
CA ASN A 216 5.85 -8.17 -2.04
C ASN A 216 7.06 -7.72 -2.85
N ASP A 217 7.16 -8.14 -4.12
CA ASP A 217 8.32 -7.84 -4.96
C ASP A 217 8.60 -6.34 -5.03
N THR A 218 9.87 -6.01 -4.99
CA THR A 218 10.34 -4.62 -4.98
C THR A 218 11.59 -4.51 -5.84
N SER A 219 11.56 -3.73 -6.91
CA SER A 219 12.52 -3.86 -7.99
C SER A 219 13.26 -2.59 -8.34
N GLU A 220 14.41 -2.79 -8.98
CA GLU A 220 15.06 -1.80 -9.84
C GLU A 220 14.45 -1.90 -11.24
N LEU A 221 14.21 -0.77 -11.89
CA LEU A 221 13.69 -0.68 -13.26
C LEU A 221 14.59 0.24 -14.07
N PHE A 222 14.88 -0.16 -15.31
CA PHE A 222 15.72 0.59 -16.23
C PHE A 222 14.98 0.89 -17.52
N PHE A 223 15.12 2.12 -17.98
CA PHE A 223 14.51 2.64 -19.20
C PHE A 223 15.64 3.18 -20.08
N ASN A 224 15.89 2.51 -21.20
CA ASN A 224 16.96 2.84 -22.16
C ASN A 224 16.32 3.07 -23.53
N ASP A 225 16.04 4.34 -23.84
CA ASP A 225 15.36 4.76 -25.07
C ASP A 225 13.98 4.10 -25.29
N VAL A 226 13.24 3.85 -24.21
CA VAL A 226 11.91 3.23 -24.28
C VAL A 226 10.94 4.14 -25.01
N GLN A 227 10.42 3.66 -26.14
CA GLN A 227 9.44 4.40 -26.93
C GLN A 227 8.05 4.26 -26.33
N VAL A 228 7.39 5.37 -26.07
CA VAL A 228 6.06 5.41 -25.45
C VAL A 228 5.14 6.30 -26.31
N PRO A 229 3.91 5.84 -26.62
CA PRO A 229 2.94 6.64 -27.36
C PRO A 229 2.66 8.01 -26.71
N ALA A 230 2.33 9.00 -27.52
CA ALA A 230 2.07 10.37 -27.04
C ALA A 230 0.84 10.44 -26.11
N ASP A 231 -0.14 9.57 -26.33
CA ASP A 231 -1.37 9.46 -25.54
C ASP A 231 -1.19 8.71 -24.21
N ASN A 232 0.05 8.34 -23.84
CA ASN A 232 0.37 7.71 -22.55
C ASN A 232 0.73 8.74 -21.45
N ILE A 233 0.82 10.04 -21.74
CA ILE A 233 0.86 11.08 -20.70
C ILE A 233 -0.51 11.12 -20.00
N ILE A 234 -0.55 10.91 -18.69
CA ILE A 234 -1.80 10.90 -17.93
C ILE A 234 -2.48 12.27 -18.01
N GLY A 235 -3.72 12.28 -18.50
CA GLY A 235 -4.50 13.50 -18.74
C GLY A 235 -4.12 14.25 -20.03
N GLY A 236 -3.19 13.73 -20.84
CA GLY A 236 -2.81 14.29 -22.15
C GLY A 236 -2.01 15.59 -22.09
N VAL A 237 -1.69 16.12 -20.90
CA VAL A 237 -1.00 17.41 -20.72
C VAL A 237 0.29 17.22 -19.96
N GLU A 238 1.41 17.68 -20.54
CA GLU A 238 2.72 17.68 -19.86
C GLU A 238 2.75 18.61 -18.65
N GLY A 239 3.66 18.33 -17.72
CA GLY A 239 3.93 19.21 -16.56
C GLY A 239 2.90 19.14 -15.44
N GLN A 240 1.88 18.30 -15.53
CA GLN A 240 0.86 18.15 -14.49
C GLN A 240 1.21 17.10 -13.43
N GLY A 241 2.23 16.28 -13.67
CA GLY A 241 2.54 15.13 -12.83
C GLY A 241 2.80 15.46 -11.37
N PHE A 242 3.50 16.56 -11.08
CA PHE A 242 3.77 16.94 -9.70
C PHE A 242 2.49 17.35 -8.94
N VAL A 243 1.57 18.05 -9.59
CA VAL A 243 0.27 18.42 -9.00
C VAL A 243 -0.58 17.19 -8.78
N GLN A 244 -0.67 16.29 -9.75
CA GLN A 244 -1.38 15.01 -9.65
C GLN A 244 -0.87 14.18 -8.46
N LEU A 245 0.46 14.08 -8.29
CA LEU A 245 1.06 13.42 -7.13
C LEU A 245 0.64 14.09 -5.81
N MET A 246 0.73 15.40 -5.71
CA MET A 246 0.39 16.11 -4.47
C MET A 246 -1.09 15.96 -4.08
N GLN A 247 -1.99 15.89 -5.06
CA GLN A 247 -3.41 15.69 -4.83
C GLN A 247 -3.76 14.26 -4.43
N GLN A 248 -3.03 13.24 -4.95
CA GLN A 248 -3.30 11.83 -4.68
C GLN A 248 -2.63 11.32 -3.39
N LEU A 249 -1.49 11.85 -3.00
CA LEU A 249 -0.72 11.42 -1.82
C LEU A 249 -1.51 11.37 -0.50
N PRO A 250 -2.50 12.23 -0.20
CA PRO A 250 -3.32 12.09 1.01
C PRO A 250 -4.01 10.74 1.13
N GLN A 251 -4.61 10.21 0.03
CA GLN A 251 -5.21 8.88 0.00
C GLN A 251 -4.17 7.79 0.21
N GLU A 252 -3.01 7.87 -0.46
CA GLU A 252 -1.92 6.89 -0.32
C GLU A 252 -1.43 6.79 1.14
N ARG A 253 -1.32 7.92 1.83
CA ARG A 253 -0.93 7.98 3.25
C ARG A 253 -1.99 7.39 4.17
N LEU A 254 -3.27 7.62 3.87
CA LEU A 254 -4.37 7.03 4.61
C LEU A 254 -4.38 5.51 4.44
N ASN A 255 -4.11 4.98 3.24
CA ASN A 255 -3.99 3.54 2.98
C ASN A 255 -2.95 2.89 3.91
N ILE A 256 -1.78 3.54 4.07
CA ILE A 256 -0.72 3.05 4.96
C ILE A 256 -1.20 3.03 6.42
N ALA A 257 -1.92 4.06 6.85
CA ALA A 257 -2.47 4.11 8.21
C ALA A 257 -3.51 3.01 8.45
N VAL A 258 -4.40 2.74 7.49
CA VAL A 258 -5.39 1.66 7.57
C VAL A 258 -4.71 0.29 7.72
N GLN A 259 -3.72 0.01 6.88
CA GLN A 259 -2.93 -1.24 6.95
C GLN A 259 -2.17 -1.36 8.27
N GLY A 260 -1.59 -0.26 8.75
CA GLY A 260 -0.83 -0.21 10.00
C GLY A 260 -1.67 -0.58 11.22
N VAL A 261 -2.92 -0.08 11.31
CA VAL A 261 -3.87 -0.45 12.37
C VAL A 261 -4.21 -1.94 12.29
N ALA A 262 -4.60 -2.44 11.10
CA ALA A 262 -5.02 -3.83 10.93
C ALA A 262 -3.92 -4.84 11.29
N ALA A 263 -2.68 -4.59 10.87
CA ALA A 263 -1.53 -5.42 11.22
C ALA A 263 -1.21 -5.40 12.72
N ALA A 264 -1.33 -4.24 13.36
CA ALA A 264 -1.10 -4.12 14.81
C ALA A 264 -2.21 -4.80 15.63
N GLU A 265 -3.47 -4.71 15.21
CA GLU A 265 -4.60 -5.46 15.82
C GLU A 265 -4.37 -6.97 15.72
N ARG A 266 -3.92 -7.47 14.59
CA ARG A 266 -3.54 -8.89 14.42
C ARG A 266 -2.41 -9.27 15.39
N GLY A 267 -1.39 -8.44 15.53
CA GLY A 267 -0.31 -8.63 16.50
C GLY A 267 -0.83 -8.75 17.93
N LEU A 268 -1.79 -7.91 18.31
CA LEU A 268 -2.42 -7.96 19.65
C LEU A 268 -3.23 -9.24 19.84
N GLU A 269 -3.97 -9.70 18.84
CA GLU A 269 -4.73 -10.95 18.93
C GLU A 269 -3.80 -12.16 19.17
N HIS A 270 -2.75 -12.30 18.35
CA HIS A 270 -1.76 -13.37 18.51
C HIS A 270 -1.07 -13.31 19.89
N THR A 271 -0.73 -12.10 20.34
CA THR A 271 -0.09 -11.91 21.65
C THR A 271 -1.03 -12.28 22.78
N LEU A 272 -2.30 -11.90 22.73
CA LEU A 272 -3.31 -12.25 23.72
C LEU A 272 -3.52 -13.77 23.80
N ALA A 273 -3.58 -14.46 22.65
CA ALA A 273 -3.68 -15.91 22.60
C ALA A 273 -2.44 -16.54 23.27
N TYR A 274 -1.25 -16.11 22.87
CA TYR A 274 0.00 -16.65 23.42
C TYR A 274 0.14 -16.45 24.95
N VAL A 275 -0.07 -15.25 25.48
CA VAL A 275 0.12 -14.98 26.93
C VAL A 275 -0.93 -15.64 27.81
N LYS A 276 -2.11 -15.99 27.26
CA LYS A 276 -3.17 -16.76 27.95
C LYS A 276 -2.79 -18.23 28.12
N GLU A 277 -2.01 -18.80 27.23
CA GLU A 277 -1.62 -20.21 27.21
C GLU A 277 -0.24 -20.43 27.86
N ARG A 278 0.73 -19.58 27.50
CA ARG A 278 2.12 -19.71 27.97
C ARG A 278 2.22 -19.54 29.46
N LYS A 279 2.88 -20.50 30.13
CA LYS A 279 3.15 -20.48 31.57
C LYS A 279 4.64 -20.28 31.85
N ALA A 280 4.94 -19.52 32.89
CA ALA A 280 6.25 -19.31 33.49
C ALA A 280 6.10 -19.09 34.98
N PHE A 281 7.03 -19.58 35.78
CA PHE A 281 7.00 -19.44 37.24
C PHE A 281 5.66 -19.90 37.88
N GLY A 282 5.08 -20.97 37.36
CA GLY A 282 3.85 -21.58 37.90
C GLY A 282 2.53 -20.89 37.52
N LYS A 283 2.53 -19.81 36.72
CA LYS A 283 1.33 -19.07 36.31
C LYS A 283 1.41 -18.66 34.82
N ARG A 284 0.29 -18.24 34.23
CA ARG A 284 0.27 -17.75 32.84
C ARG A 284 1.06 -16.46 32.75
N VAL A 285 1.65 -16.21 31.56
CA VAL A 285 2.33 -14.92 31.29
C VAL A 285 1.37 -13.75 31.46
N LEU A 286 0.09 -13.92 31.11
CA LEU A 286 -0.95 -12.92 31.37
C LEU A 286 -1.15 -12.55 32.83
N ASP A 287 -0.86 -13.46 33.76
CA ASP A 287 -1.10 -13.24 35.21
C ASP A 287 0.00 -12.38 35.87
N PHE A 288 1.05 -12.02 35.14
CA PHE A 288 2.05 -11.05 35.60
C PHE A 288 1.55 -9.62 35.44
N GLN A 289 1.62 -8.80 36.49
CA GLN A 289 1.13 -7.42 36.45
C GLN A 289 1.78 -6.57 35.33
N ASN A 290 3.09 -6.74 35.13
CA ASN A 290 3.77 -6.03 34.03
C ASN A 290 3.18 -6.38 32.63
N THR A 291 2.86 -7.65 32.37
CA THR A 291 2.21 -8.09 31.15
C THR A 291 0.84 -7.42 30.97
N GLN A 292 0.05 -7.38 32.07
CA GLN A 292 -1.27 -6.72 32.04
C GLN A 292 -1.16 -5.22 31.73
N PHE A 293 -0.17 -4.54 32.33
CA PHE A 293 0.06 -3.11 32.07
C PHE A 293 0.48 -2.86 30.60
N LYS A 294 1.42 -3.64 30.09
CA LYS A 294 1.84 -3.54 28.68
C LYS A 294 0.70 -3.77 27.70
N LEU A 295 -0.11 -4.79 27.91
CA LEU A 295 -1.28 -5.06 27.08
C LEU A 295 -2.35 -3.96 27.18
N ALA A 296 -2.54 -3.35 28.34
CA ALA A 296 -3.44 -2.22 28.51
C ALA A 296 -2.94 -0.97 27.75
N GLU A 297 -1.63 -0.68 27.83
CA GLU A 297 -0.99 0.40 27.06
C GLU A 297 -1.12 0.17 25.55
N VAL A 298 -0.77 -1.04 25.06
CA VAL A 298 -0.90 -1.43 23.66
C VAL A 298 -2.35 -1.26 23.18
N LYS A 299 -3.32 -1.85 23.91
CA LYS A 299 -4.74 -1.74 23.55
C LYS A 299 -5.21 -0.29 23.48
N THR A 300 -4.80 0.55 24.43
CA THR A 300 -5.17 1.98 24.45
C THR A 300 -4.61 2.70 23.25
N LYS A 301 -3.32 2.54 22.93
CA LYS A 301 -2.66 3.17 21.78
C LYS A 301 -3.33 2.78 20.45
N LEU A 302 -3.60 1.49 20.28
CA LEU A 302 -4.25 0.99 19.05
C LEU A 302 -5.70 1.47 18.93
N THR A 303 -6.44 1.55 20.05
CA THR A 303 -7.80 2.10 20.05
C THR A 303 -7.81 3.56 19.61
N VAL A 304 -6.90 4.39 20.15
CA VAL A 304 -6.77 5.81 19.75
C VAL A 304 -6.36 5.92 18.27
N ALA A 305 -5.42 5.09 17.82
CA ALA A 305 -4.99 5.06 16.42
C ALA A 305 -6.15 4.69 15.49
N LYS A 306 -6.93 3.64 15.82
CA LYS A 306 -8.12 3.22 15.05
C LYS A 306 -9.14 4.34 14.93
N VAL A 307 -9.52 4.97 16.04
CA VAL A 307 -10.51 6.06 16.06
C VAL A 307 -10.07 7.23 15.18
N PHE A 308 -8.79 7.58 15.21
CA PHE A 308 -8.26 8.65 14.36
C PHE A 308 -8.26 8.26 12.88
N VAL A 309 -7.89 7.01 12.54
CA VAL A 309 -7.97 6.50 11.16
C VAL A 309 -9.41 6.48 10.66
N ASP A 310 -10.36 6.01 11.48
CA ASP A 310 -11.79 6.00 11.13
C ASP A 310 -12.30 7.43 10.85
N HIS A 311 -11.86 8.43 11.63
CA HIS A 311 -12.14 9.83 11.34
C HIS A 311 -11.54 10.29 10.01
N CYS A 312 -10.31 9.93 9.70
CA CYS A 312 -9.65 10.25 8.42
C CYS A 312 -10.36 9.59 7.23
N ILE A 313 -10.84 8.34 7.38
CA ILE A 313 -11.67 7.68 6.36
C ILE A 313 -12.95 8.48 6.11
N SER A 314 -13.64 8.91 7.17
CA SER A 314 -14.83 9.75 7.04
C SER A 314 -14.54 11.07 6.31
N LEU A 315 -13.42 11.74 6.61
CA LEU A 315 -12.99 12.94 5.90
C LEU A 315 -12.70 12.67 4.42
N HIS A 316 -12.07 11.53 4.11
CA HIS A 316 -11.77 11.15 2.74
C HIS A 316 -13.06 10.92 1.92
N LEU A 317 -14.02 10.18 2.48
CA LEU A 317 -15.32 9.94 1.85
C LEU A 317 -16.11 11.25 1.58
N GLN A 318 -15.87 12.29 2.39
CA GLN A 318 -16.46 13.62 2.20
C GLN A 318 -15.64 14.54 1.27
N GLY A 319 -14.49 14.08 0.73
CA GLY A 319 -13.57 14.92 -0.05
C GLY A 319 -12.87 16.01 0.78
N LYS A 320 -12.76 15.83 2.11
CA LYS A 320 -12.20 16.83 3.05
C LYS A 320 -10.88 16.44 3.68
N LEU A 321 -10.32 15.29 3.33
CA LEU A 321 -9.04 14.86 3.86
C LEU A 321 -7.91 15.70 3.27
N ASP A 322 -7.33 16.58 4.07
CA ASP A 322 -6.17 17.38 3.67
C ASP A 322 -4.83 16.66 3.88
N ALA A 323 -3.78 17.21 3.25
CA ALA A 323 -2.45 16.60 3.27
C ALA A 323 -1.81 16.55 4.67
N ALA A 324 -2.10 17.51 5.56
CA ALA A 324 -1.56 17.53 6.91
C ALA A 324 -2.24 16.48 7.78
N THR A 325 -3.57 16.36 7.73
CA THR A 325 -4.34 15.34 8.45
C THR A 325 -3.97 13.94 8.01
N ALA A 326 -3.85 13.70 6.70
CA ALA A 326 -3.36 12.40 6.17
C ALA A 326 -1.92 12.09 6.63
N SER A 327 -1.06 13.13 6.70
CA SER A 327 0.30 12.97 7.21
C SER A 327 0.35 12.66 8.70
N MET A 328 -0.56 13.26 9.51
CA MET A 328 -0.72 12.91 10.93
C MET A 328 -1.11 11.43 11.08
N ALA A 329 -2.10 10.98 10.33
CA ALA A 329 -2.54 9.58 10.37
C ALA A 329 -1.39 8.63 10.02
N LYS A 330 -0.70 8.87 8.91
CA LYS A 330 0.40 8.01 8.45
C LYS A 330 1.53 7.93 9.47
N TYR A 331 2.09 9.08 9.90
CA TYR A 331 3.26 9.02 10.79
C TYR A 331 2.90 8.48 12.17
N TRP A 332 1.78 8.94 12.75
CA TRP A 332 1.36 8.52 14.09
C TRP A 332 1.09 7.02 14.15
N VAL A 333 0.27 6.51 13.21
CA VAL A 333 -0.09 5.09 13.18
C VAL A 333 1.13 4.21 12.96
N THR A 334 2.02 4.56 12.04
CA THR A 334 3.20 3.71 11.76
C THR A 334 4.24 3.74 12.89
N ASP A 335 4.33 4.84 13.65
CA ASP A 335 5.14 4.89 14.87
C ASP A 335 4.51 4.01 15.96
N ILE A 336 3.20 4.13 16.22
CA ILE A 336 2.48 3.31 17.20
C ILE A 336 2.50 1.83 16.80
N GLN A 337 2.32 1.48 15.55
CA GLN A 337 2.44 0.10 15.07
C GLN A 337 3.80 -0.49 15.40
N GLY A 338 4.89 0.21 15.08
CA GLY A 338 6.23 -0.28 15.39
C GLY A 338 6.49 -0.42 16.88
N GLU A 339 6.08 0.57 17.68
CA GLU A 339 6.22 0.55 19.15
C GLU A 339 5.43 -0.60 19.79
N THR A 340 4.17 -0.78 19.36
CA THR A 340 3.31 -1.81 19.94
C THR A 340 3.72 -3.21 19.52
N LEU A 341 4.17 -3.40 18.28
CA LEU A 341 4.68 -4.70 17.80
C LEU A 341 5.99 -5.09 18.51
N ASP A 342 6.85 -4.13 18.84
CA ASP A 342 8.06 -4.37 19.63
C ASP A 342 7.72 -4.89 21.03
N GLU A 343 6.81 -4.22 21.72
CA GLU A 343 6.32 -4.64 23.05
C GLU A 343 5.64 -6.03 23.00
N MET A 344 4.84 -6.28 21.97
CA MET A 344 4.15 -7.56 21.77
C MET A 344 5.13 -8.69 21.47
N LEU A 345 6.15 -8.46 20.64
CA LEU A 345 7.21 -9.42 20.37
C LEU A 345 7.97 -9.76 21.66
N GLN A 346 8.29 -8.75 22.49
CA GLN A 346 8.95 -8.95 23.77
C GLN A 346 8.16 -9.87 24.71
N LEU A 347 6.82 -9.78 24.69
CA LEU A 347 5.97 -10.66 25.51
C LEU A 347 5.99 -12.13 25.06
N HIS A 348 6.42 -12.44 23.83
CA HIS A 348 6.63 -13.81 23.38
C HIS A 348 7.99 -14.39 23.83
N GLY A 349 8.91 -13.55 24.35
CA GLY A 349 10.26 -13.99 24.72
C GLY A 349 11.02 -14.60 23.55
N GLY A 350 11.75 -15.69 23.76
CA GLY A 350 12.53 -16.34 22.68
C GLY A 350 11.70 -16.78 21.47
N TYR A 351 10.44 -17.13 21.66
CA TYR A 351 9.54 -17.49 20.55
C TYR A 351 9.17 -16.30 19.66
N GLY A 352 9.17 -15.07 20.19
CA GLY A 352 8.96 -13.86 19.39
C GLY A 352 10.08 -13.61 18.36
N TYR A 353 11.24 -14.21 18.56
CA TYR A 353 12.38 -14.09 17.63
C TYR A 353 12.44 -15.21 16.57
N MET A 354 11.51 -16.15 16.65
CA MET A 354 11.42 -17.29 15.72
C MET A 354 10.45 -16.98 14.59
N THR A 355 10.87 -17.24 13.34
CA THR A 355 10.11 -16.90 12.12
C THR A 355 8.82 -17.69 11.97
N GLU A 356 8.66 -18.80 12.70
CA GLU A 356 7.42 -19.60 12.75
C GLU A 356 6.29 -18.89 13.51
N TYR A 357 6.61 -17.87 14.31
CA TYR A 357 5.62 -17.10 15.04
C TYR A 357 5.20 -15.85 14.25
N PRO A 358 3.89 -15.63 14.03
CA PRO A 358 3.40 -14.52 13.24
C PRO A 358 3.87 -13.14 13.71
N ILE A 359 4.13 -12.98 15.01
CA ILE A 359 4.60 -11.71 15.59
C ILE A 359 5.99 -11.30 15.04
N ALA A 360 6.85 -12.27 14.74
CA ALA A 360 8.18 -12.01 14.16
C ALA A 360 8.05 -11.43 12.75
N GLN A 361 7.13 -11.96 11.93
CA GLN A 361 6.87 -11.45 10.60
C GLN A 361 6.25 -10.05 10.67
N LEU A 362 5.20 -9.85 11.49
CA LEU A 362 4.55 -8.55 11.69
C LEU A 362 5.55 -7.45 12.12
N TYR A 363 6.50 -7.79 13.00
CA TYR A 363 7.55 -6.87 13.44
C TYR A 363 8.45 -6.42 12.27
N LYS A 364 8.89 -7.36 11.43
CA LYS A 364 9.73 -7.05 10.26
C LYS A 364 8.97 -6.20 9.24
N ASP A 365 7.74 -6.58 8.94
CA ASP A 365 6.92 -5.96 7.90
C ASP A 365 6.54 -4.52 8.25
N ALA A 366 6.25 -4.25 9.50
CA ALA A 366 5.92 -2.92 9.98
C ALA A 366 7.03 -1.88 9.75
N ARG A 367 8.30 -2.32 9.66
CA ARG A 367 9.42 -1.38 9.66
C ARG A 367 9.44 -0.45 8.45
N VAL A 368 9.03 -0.93 7.28
CA VAL A 368 9.03 -0.14 6.04
C VAL A 368 7.96 0.95 6.04
N GLN A 369 6.88 0.79 6.81
CA GLN A 369 5.74 1.72 6.80
C GLN A 369 6.11 3.14 7.28
N ARG A 370 7.16 3.28 8.07
CA ARG A 370 7.72 4.60 8.45
C ARG A 370 8.54 5.26 7.33
N ILE A 371 8.85 4.54 6.25
CA ILE A 371 9.76 4.96 5.19
C ILE A 371 9.00 5.28 3.90
N TYR A 372 8.21 4.33 3.38
CA TYR A 372 7.52 4.51 2.11
C TYR A 372 6.30 5.46 2.23
N GLY A 373 5.75 5.91 1.09
CA GLY A 373 4.68 6.92 1.06
C GLY A 373 5.10 8.29 1.62
N GLY A 374 6.43 8.54 1.67
CA GLY A 374 7.10 9.64 2.36
C GLY A 374 7.50 9.26 3.79
N THR A 375 8.76 9.53 4.16
CA THR A 375 9.25 9.21 5.52
C THR A 375 8.45 9.96 6.59
N ASN A 376 8.45 9.44 7.82
CA ASN A 376 7.74 10.10 8.92
C ASN A 376 8.29 11.50 9.23
N GLU A 377 9.57 11.77 8.92
CA GLU A 377 10.17 13.10 8.98
C GLU A 377 9.52 14.05 7.95
N ILE A 378 9.28 13.58 6.73
CA ILE A 378 8.55 14.36 5.71
C ILE A 378 7.10 14.62 6.14
N MET A 379 6.44 13.64 6.76
CA MET A 379 5.09 13.83 7.30
C MET A 379 5.08 14.94 8.36
N LYS A 380 6.02 14.90 9.31
CA LYS A 380 6.18 15.93 10.35
C LYS A 380 6.47 17.31 9.75
N LEU A 381 7.28 17.37 8.68
CA LEU A 381 7.55 18.62 7.96
C LEU A 381 6.28 19.19 7.32
N LEU A 382 5.44 18.35 6.70
CA LEU A 382 4.19 18.80 6.08
C LEU A 382 3.19 19.31 7.13
N ILE A 383 3.09 18.66 8.27
CA ILE A 383 2.28 19.12 9.40
C ILE A 383 2.80 20.47 9.92
N ALA A 384 4.11 20.59 10.14
CA ALA A 384 4.72 21.80 10.66
C ALA A 384 4.47 23.04 9.76
N ARG A 385 4.29 22.85 8.45
CA ARG A 385 3.94 23.94 7.52
C ARG A 385 2.54 24.51 7.71
N THR A 386 1.69 23.88 8.53
CA THR A 386 0.34 24.33 8.85
C THR A 386 0.26 25.08 10.18
N LEU A 387 1.37 25.16 10.91
CA LEU A 387 1.51 25.90 12.17
C LEU A 387 1.89 27.36 11.91
#